data_bca12d600479596e28bae534cac390f5
#
_entry.id   bca12d600479596e28bae534cac390f5
#
_cell.length_a   1.000
_cell.length_b   1.000
_cell.length_c   1.000
_cell.angle_alpha   90.00
_cell.angle_beta   90.00
_cell.angle_gamma   90.00
#
_symmetry.space_group_name_H-M   'P 1'
#
loop_
_entity.id
_entity.type
_entity.pdbx_description
1 polymer ?
#
loop_
_entity_poly.entity_id
_entity_poly.type
_entity_poly.pdbx_seq_one_letter_code
_entity_poly.pdbx_strand_id
1 'polypeptide(L)'
;MGRTSSVAGMGTTVTTADVGTLPLEVGVDSTSVGSPSMSVRLRDGGLMEVAEKLDAGTRLDLDDGLRLFASPDLLAVGWLANREREKRHSEQTFFNHNIRIEATNVCVASCLFCAFARLRPGDEGAYTLNLEQVWDKLRAREDQSLTEVHVVNGLHPDLPFDYYLDLLRGFKRIRADVHLKCFTAVEIAFFADLYGRTDEQILRELMAAGLDSLPGGGAEVFAERVRRKICHDKCGTDRYLEIHRTAHRLGMRTNVTMLYGHIETDEERVDHMLRARALQDDTAGFQAFIPLAFHPDNNQMRKLPAPTAAETLRVHAVARLMLDNVAHIKAFWIATGVETAQTALWFGVDDLDGTVQEEQIYHMAGARTPEVLTTDDISRLIRTAGRVPVERDTLYNVVTTH
;
A
#
# COMPACT_ATOMS: atom_id res chain seq x y z
N MET A 1 -26.46 -56.07 -47.66
CA MET A 1 -27.75 -55.36 -47.71
C MET A 1 -27.59 -54.14 -46.80
N GLY A 2 -27.23 -52.99 -47.16
CA GLY A 2 -27.73 -52.11 -48.17
C GLY A 2 -28.70 -51.11 -47.51
N ARG A 3 -28.24 -49.90 -47.20
CA ARG A 3 -28.92 -48.68 -47.59
C ARG A 3 -28.13 -47.46 -47.05
N THR A 4 -27.57 -46.75 -47.98
CA THR A 4 -27.10 -45.34 -47.90
C THR A 4 -28.33 -44.44 -47.86
N SER A 5 -28.37 -43.42 -47.00
CA SER A 5 -29.19 -42.25 -47.19
C SER A 5 -28.37 -40.97 -46.99
N SER A 6 -28.18 -40.27 -48.12
CA SER A 6 -27.60 -38.93 -48.22
C SER A 6 -28.60 -37.93 -47.64
N VAL A 7 -28.15 -36.96 -46.86
CA VAL A 7 -28.89 -35.71 -46.56
C VAL A 7 -28.12 -34.53 -47.11
N ALA A 8 -28.78 -33.83 -48.01
CA ALA A 8 -28.29 -32.65 -48.73
C ALA A 8 -28.02 -31.46 -47.82
N GLY A 9 -26.93 -30.74 -48.10
CA GLY A 9 -26.62 -29.47 -47.48
C GLY A 9 -27.58 -28.35 -47.92
N MET A 10 -28.09 -27.58 -46.95
CA MET A 10 -28.65 -26.28 -47.17
C MET A 10 -27.63 -25.21 -46.76
N GLY A 11 -27.00 -24.64 -47.81
CA GLY A 11 -26.22 -23.43 -47.64
C GLY A 11 -27.08 -22.23 -47.36
N THR A 12 -26.89 -21.64 -46.16
CA THR A 12 -27.43 -20.34 -45.83
C THR A 12 -26.44 -19.27 -46.21
N THR A 13 -26.65 -18.61 -47.31
CA THR A 13 -25.97 -17.38 -47.74
C THR A 13 -26.41 -16.25 -46.77
N VAL A 14 -25.46 -15.78 -45.95
CA VAL A 14 -25.65 -14.54 -45.18
C VAL A 14 -25.31 -13.40 -46.11
N THR A 15 -26.31 -12.66 -46.54
CA THR A 15 -26.16 -11.38 -47.23
C THR A 15 -25.68 -10.35 -46.21
N THR A 16 -24.51 -9.78 -46.41
CA THR A 16 -24.04 -8.59 -45.68
C THR A 16 -24.92 -7.41 -46.07
N ALA A 17 -25.68 -6.91 -45.12
CA ALA A 17 -26.38 -5.65 -45.25
C ALA A 17 -25.37 -4.51 -45.33
N ASP A 18 -25.47 -3.74 -46.37
CA ASP A 18 -24.71 -2.51 -46.62
C ASP A 18 -25.05 -1.50 -45.50
N VAL A 19 -24.09 -1.29 -44.61
CA VAL A 19 -24.20 -0.25 -43.56
C VAL A 19 -23.85 1.05 -44.25
N GLY A 20 -24.85 1.80 -44.68
CA GLY A 20 -24.71 3.11 -45.25
C GLY A 20 -23.90 4.02 -44.33
N THR A 21 -22.77 4.48 -44.79
CA THR A 21 -21.99 5.55 -44.20
C THR A 21 -22.84 6.83 -44.22
N LEU A 22 -23.39 7.18 -43.03
CA LEU A 22 -23.89 8.52 -42.81
C LEU A 22 -22.68 9.47 -42.75
N PRO A 23 -22.60 10.52 -43.56
CA PRO A 23 -21.59 11.53 -43.41
C PRO A 23 -21.90 12.32 -42.13
N LEU A 24 -21.14 12.06 -41.05
CA LEU A 24 -21.03 12.96 -39.90
C LEU A 24 -20.17 14.14 -40.36
N GLU A 25 -20.77 15.12 -41.09
CA GLU A 25 -20.23 16.47 -41.10
C GLU A 25 -20.50 17.10 -39.73
N VAL A 26 -19.68 16.72 -38.74
CA VAL A 26 -19.49 17.54 -37.55
C VAL A 26 -18.61 18.70 -38.02
N GLY A 27 -19.25 19.85 -38.30
CA GLY A 27 -18.54 21.12 -38.42
C GLY A 27 -17.77 21.37 -37.12
N VAL A 28 -16.53 20.89 -37.06
CA VAL A 28 -15.61 21.30 -36.00
C VAL A 28 -15.23 22.74 -36.33
N ASP A 29 -15.93 23.66 -35.67
CA ASP A 29 -15.51 25.06 -35.62
C ASP A 29 -14.07 25.05 -35.05
N SER A 30 -13.11 25.34 -35.90
CA SER A 30 -11.67 25.29 -35.58
C SER A 30 -11.21 26.48 -34.74
N THR A 31 -12.01 26.94 -33.79
CA THR A 31 -11.50 27.62 -32.63
C THR A 31 -10.86 26.56 -31.77
N SER A 32 -9.53 26.33 -31.93
CA SER A 32 -8.70 25.48 -31.12
C SER A 32 -8.88 25.90 -29.64
N VAL A 33 -9.79 25.26 -28.93
CA VAL A 33 -9.77 25.22 -27.49
C VAL A 33 -8.56 24.35 -27.13
N GLY A 34 -7.35 24.93 -27.26
CA GLY A 34 -6.14 24.32 -26.77
C GLY A 34 -6.35 24.01 -25.30
N SER A 35 -5.99 22.80 -24.87
CA SER A 35 -5.98 22.48 -23.44
C SER A 35 -5.29 23.59 -22.68
N PRO A 36 -5.87 24.13 -21.58
CA PRO A 36 -5.26 25.23 -20.83
C PRO A 36 -3.84 24.85 -20.45
N SER A 37 -2.89 25.78 -20.58
CA SER A 37 -1.51 25.57 -20.16
C SER A 37 -1.47 25.17 -18.67
N MET A 38 -0.47 24.44 -18.23
CA MET A 38 -0.38 24.02 -16.82
C MET A 38 -0.38 25.24 -15.87
N SER A 39 0.17 26.37 -16.28
CA SER A 39 0.12 27.60 -15.48
C SER A 39 -1.31 28.14 -15.29
N VAL A 40 -2.17 28.01 -16.29
CA VAL A 40 -3.60 28.35 -16.16
C VAL A 40 -4.27 27.38 -15.21
N ARG A 41 -4.04 26.07 -15.35
CA ARG A 41 -4.60 25.04 -14.47
C ARG A 41 -4.19 25.22 -13.01
N LEU A 42 -2.92 25.55 -12.75
CA LEU A 42 -2.42 25.84 -11.39
C LEU A 42 -3.11 27.07 -10.78
N ARG A 43 -3.31 28.12 -11.58
CA ARG A 43 -4.02 29.33 -11.13
C ARG A 43 -5.47 29.05 -10.83
N ASP A 44 -6.18 28.43 -11.76
CA ASP A 44 -7.61 28.14 -11.63
C ASP A 44 -7.88 27.08 -10.55
N GLY A 45 -6.93 26.18 -10.32
CA GLY A 45 -6.92 25.20 -9.23
C GLY A 45 -6.52 25.75 -7.85
N GLY A 46 -6.13 27.06 -7.76
CA GLY A 46 -5.68 27.67 -6.49
C GLY A 46 -4.31 27.18 -6.00
N LEU A 47 -3.46 26.68 -6.92
CA LEU A 47 -2.20 25.97 -6.58
C LEU A 47 -0.93 26.78 -6.91
N MET A 48 -1.03 28.04 -7.34
CA MET A 48 0.14 28.83 -7.72
C MET A 48 1.13 29.01 -6.57
N GLU A 49 0.65 29.38 -5.38
CA GLU A 49 1.49 29.54 -4.18
C GLU A 49 2.20 28.22 -3.79
N VAL A 50 1.49 27.09 -3.87
CA VAL A 50 2.08 25.77 -3.64
C VAL A 50 3.18 25.47 -4.66
N ALA A 51 2.95 25.76 -5.93
CA ALA A 51 3.95 25.56 -6.99
C ALA A 51 5.20 26.43 -6.76
N GLU A 52 5.02 27.71 -6.37
CA GLU A 52 6.12 28.62 -6.06
C GLU A 52 6.93 28.15 -4.85
N LYS A 53 6.27 27.66 -3.78
CA LYS A 53 6.95 27.04 -2.63
C LYS A 53 7.79 25.83 -3.04
N LEU A 54 7.24 24.94 -3.88
CA LEU A 54 7.96 23.77 -4.38
C LEU A 54 9.16 24.15 -5.27
N ASP A 55 9.03 25.20 -6.09
CA ASP A 55 10.13 25.71 -6.94
C ASP A 55 11.24 26.36 -6.09
N ALA A 56 10.87 27.00 -5.00
CA ALA A 56 11.81 27.59 -4.04
C ALA A 56 12.42 26.59 -3.06
N GLY A 57 11.98 25.30 -3.08
CA GLY A 57 12.37 24.31 -2.09
C GLY A 57 11.82 24.57 -0.69
N THR A 58 10.77 25.38 -0.59
CA THR A 58 10.09 25.67 0.68
C THR A 58 9.14 24.54 1.05
N ARG A 59 9.21 24.09 2.29
CA ARG A 59 8.32 23.03 2.82
C ARG A 59 6.87 23.48 2.82
N LEU A 60 5.99 22.59 2.41
CA LEU A 60 4.56 22.76 2.51
C LEU A 60 4.08 22.59 3.95
N ASP A 61 3.12 23.41 4.35
CA ASP A 61 2.49 23.39 5.67
C ASP A 61 1.08 22.79 5.63
N LEU A 62 0.34 22.88 6.75
CA LEU A 62 -1.02 22.36 6.86
C LEU A 62 -1.95 22.99 5.83
N ASP A 63 -1.89 24.34 5.68
CA ASP A 63 -2.78 25.05 4.78
C ASP A 63 -2.51 24.69 3.30
N ASP A 64 -1.25 24.48 2.93
CA ASP A 64 -0.88 23.97 1.60
C ASP A 64 -1.46 22.58 1.34
N GLY A 65 -1.36 21.67 2.33
CA GLY A 65 -1.95 20.35 2.25
C GLY A 65 -3.47 20.38 2.06
N LEU A 66 -4.15 21.26 2.80
CA LEU A 66 -5.59 21.47 2.66
C LEU A 66 -5.96 22.07 1.29
N ARG A 67 -5.18 23.01 0.76
CA ARG A 67 -5.36 23.53 -0.61
C ARG A 67 -5.23 22.45 -1.67
N LEU A 68 -4.25 21.54 -1.52
CA LEU A 68 -4.07 20.41 -2.43
C LEU A 68 -5.27 19.44 -2.39
N PHE A 69 -5.83 19.17 -1.22
CA PHE A 69 -7.04 18.35 -1.09
C PHE A 69 -8.27 19.07 -1.65
N ALA A 70 -8.42 20.37 -1.42
CA ALA A 70 -9.57 21.16 -1.85
C ALA A 70 -9.54 21.54 -3.34
N SER A 71 -8.39 21.43 -4.02
CA SER A 71 -8.26 21.84 -5.43
C SER A 71 -9.22 21.05 -6.34
N PRO A 72 -10.00 21.71 -7.20
CA PRO A 72 -10.86 21.02 -8.18
C PRO A 72 -10.06 20.35 -9.30
N ASP A 73 -8.80 20.72 -9.51
CA ASP A 73 -7.96 20.21 -10.59
C ASP A 73 -7.02 19.08 -10.12
N LEU A 74 -7.53 17.85 -10.14
CA LEU A 74 -6.75 16.68 -9.80
C LEU A 74 -5.50 16.52 -10.66
N LEU A 75 -5.57 16.87 -11.95
CA LEU A 75 -4.42 16.70 -12.85
C LEU A 75 -3.31 17.73 -12.54
N ALA A 76 -3.65 18.93 -12.09
CA ALA A 76 -2.66 19.89 -11.63
C ALA A 76 -1.95 19.42 -10.35
N VAL A 77 -2.70 18.87 -9.38
CA VAL A 77 -2.13 18.25 -8.18
C VAL A 77 -1.20 17.07 -8.55
N GLY A 78 -1.66 16.18 -9.44
CA GLY A 78 -0.87 15.06 -9.93
C GLY A 78 0.41 15.51 -10.64
N TRP A 79 0.34 16.53 -11.49
CA TRP A 79 1.49 17.07 -12.19
C TRP A 79 2.56 17.62 -11.23
N LEU A 80 2.16 18.36 -10.19
CA LEU A 80 3.08 18.83 -9.14
C LEU A 80 3.77 17.65 -8.45
N ALA A 81 2.98 16.63 -8.06
CA ALA A 81 3.50 15.44 -7.38
C ALA A 81 4.45 14.62 -8.27
N ASN A 82 4.10 14.47 -9.55
CA ASN A 82 4.94 13.74 -10.52
C ASN A 82 6.28 14.48 -10.73
N ARG A 83 6.26 15.80 -10.83
CA ARG A 83 7.47 16.61 -10.93
C ARG A 83 8.41 16.39 -9.73
N GLU A 84 7.88 16.39 -8.50
CA GLU A 84 8.65 16.13 -7.29
C GLU A 84 9.15 14.68 -7.21
N ARG A 85 8.37 13.72 -7.73
CA ARG A 85 8.77 12.32 -7.88
C ARG A 85 9.92 12.17 -8.87
N GLU A 86 9.84 12.80 -10.04
CA GLU A 86 10.86 12.72 -11.08
C GLU A 86 12.20 13.37 -10.67
N LYS A 87 12.17 14.44 -9.86
CA LYS A 87 13.39 15.02 -9.26
C LYS A 87 14.16 14.01 -8.41
N ARG A 88 13.49 13.00 -7.79
CA ARG A 88 14.09 12.02 -6.88
C ARG A 88 14.50 10.73 -7.58
N HIS A 89 13.65 10.25 -8.47
CA HIS A 89 13.72 8.89 -9.01
C HIS A 89 13.82 8.85 -10.53
N SER A 90 13.84 10.02 -11.20
CA SER A 90 13.80 10.10 -12.67
C SER A 90 12.65 9.25 -13.23
N GLU A 91 12.89 8.31 -14.11
CA GLU A 91 11.89 7.39 -14.67
C GLU A 91 11.76 6.07 -13.89
N GLN A 92 12.60 5.83 -12.89
CA GLN A 92 12.62 4.58 -12.15
C GLN A 92 11.36 4.38 -11.31
N THR A 93 10.83 3.17 -11.33
CA THR A 93 9.73 2.72 -10.48
C THR A 93 10.10 1.39 -9.88
N PHE A 94 9.96 1.31 -8.56
CA PHE A 94 10.46 0.21 -7.75
C PHE A 94 9.37 -0.82 -7.45
N PHE A 95 9.81 -2.06 -7.30
CA PHE A 95 9.01 -3.17 -6.77
C PHE A 95 9.93 -4.23 -6.17
N ASN A 96 9.40 -5.14 -5.33
CA ASN A 96 10.17 -6.25 -4.81
C ASN A 96 9.47 -7.61 -5.02
N HIS A 97 10.24 -8.67 -4.84
CA HIS A 97 9.71 -10.03 -4.85
C HIS A 97 9.46 -10.48 -3.40
N ASN A 98 8.20 -10.48 -2.98
CA ASN A 98 7.84 -10.71 -1.59
C ASN A 98 6.67 -11.70 -1.42
N ILE A 99 6.63 -12.29 -0.22
CA ILE A 99 5.51 -13.09 0.27
C ILE A 99 4.97 -12.48 1.56
N ARG A 100 3.66 -12.59 1.77
CA ARG A 100 2.99 -12.23 3.03
C ARG A 100 2.58 -13.49 3.77
N ILE A 101 2.76 -13.48 5.08
CA ILE A 101 2.38 -14.60 5.94
C ILE A 101 1.65 -14.04 7.15
N GLU A 102 0.37 -14.36 7.26
CA GLU A 102 -0.43 -14.12 8.44
C GLU A 102 -0.53 -15.44 9.21
N ALA A 103 0.28 -15.57 10.28
CA ALA A 103 0.35 -16.82 11.05
C ALA A 103 -0.89 -17.06 11.93
N THR A 104 -1.61 -15.98 12.28
CA THR A 104 -2.88 -16.07 13.03
C THR A 104 -3.77 -14.88 12.73
N ASN A 105 -5.08 -15.12 12.67
CA ASN A 105 -6.11 -14.09 12.63
C ASN A 105 -6.82 -13.90 13.97
N VAL A 106 -6.45 -14.64 15.01
CA VAL A 106 -6.96 -14.43 16.36
C VAL A 106 -6.41 -13.10 16.90
N CYS A 107 -7.31 -12.20 17.29
CA CYS A 107 -6.93 -10.84 17.65
C CYS A 107 -7.82 -10.30 18.78
N VAL A 108 -7.22 -9.80 19.86
CA VAL A 108 -7.97 -9.16 20.94
C VAL A 108 -8.49 -7.77 20.57
N ALA A 109 -7.98 -7.15 19.52
CA ALA A 109 -8.43 -5.83 19.06
C ALA A 109 -9.67 -5.95 18.16
N SER A 110 -10.69 -5.15 18.48
CA SER A 110 -12.01 -5.13 17.82
C SER A 110 -12.14 -4.01 16.78
N CYS A 111 -11.11 -3.80 15.96
CA CYS A 111 -11.09 -2.72 14.96
C CYS A 111 -12.28 -2.81 14.00
N LEU A 112 -13.05 -1.71 13.88
CA LEU A 112 -14.31 -1.70 13.12
C LEU A 112 -14.15 -1.96 11.62
N PHE A 113 -12.98 -1.63 11.06
CA PHE A 113 -12.66 -1.80 9.63
C PHE A 113 -12.02 -3.17 9.30
N CYS A 114 -11.69 -3.98 10.32
CA CYS A 114 -10.95 -5.22 10.10
C CYS A 114 -11.89 -6.39 9.80
N ALA A 115 -11.78 -6.96 8.59
CA ALA A 115 -12.49 -8.18 8.20
C ALA A 115 -11.69 -9.46 8.53
N PHE A 116 -10.39 -9.32 8.80
CA PHE A 116 -9.47 -10.43 9.04
C PHE A 116 -9.57 -10.99 10.46
N ALA A 117 -9.69 -10.10 11.46
CA ALA A 117 -9.65 -10.48 12.88
C ALA A 117 -10.78 -11.45 13.29
N ARG A 118 -10.43 -12.42 14.12
CA ARG A 118 -11.35 -13.26 14.90
C ARG A 118 -11.04 -13.03 16.37
N LEU A 119 -12.05 -12.66 17.14
CA LEU A 119 -11.84 -12.19 18.53
C LEU A 119 -11.48 -13.33 19.50
N ARG A 120 -11.78 -14.57 19.12
CA ARG A 120 -11.51 -15.75 19.96
C ARG A 120 -10.98 -16.91 19.11
N PRO A 121 -10.14 -17.79 19.68
CA PRO A 121 -9.63 -18.96 18.96
C PRO A 121 -10.73 -19.94 18.47
N GLY A 122 -11.93 -19.91 19.07
CA GLY A 122 -13.06 -20.79 18.67
C GLY A 122 -14.06 -20.15 17.72
N ASP A 123 -13.86 -18.91 17.31
CA ASP A 123 -14.75 -18.24 16.36
C ASP A 123 -14.65 -18.89 14.97
N GLU A 124 -15.75 -18.85 14.20
CA GLU A 124 -15.75 -19.38 12.84
C GLU A 124 -14.69 -18.71 11.97
N GLY A 125 -13.86 -19.53 11.32
CA GLY A 125 -12.75 -19.06 10.50
C GLY A 125 -11.53 -18.56 11.29
N ALA A 126 -11.50 -18.74 12.63
CA ALA A 126 -10.30 -18.49 13.42
C ALA A 126 -9.24 -19.54 13.13
N TYR A 127 -8.00 -19.09 12.98
CA TYR A 127 -6.86 -20.00 12.82
C TYR A 127 -5.60 -19.47 13.50
N THR A 128 -4.74 -20.40 13.87
CA THR A 128 -3.37 -20.14 14.29
C THR A 128 -2.50 -21.26 13.73
N LEU A 129 -1.57 -20.94 12.88
CA LEU A 129 -0.63 -21.88 12.27
C LEU A 129 0.43 -22.29 13.30
N ASN A 130 0.81 -23.55 13.32
CA ASN A 130 2.01 -23.97 14.03
C ASN A 130 3.27 -23.56 13.24
N LEU A 131 4.44 -23.61 13.87
CA LEU A 131 5.69 -23.15 13.27
C LEU A 131 6.04 -23.90 11.96
N GLU A 132 5.80 -25.21 11.91
CA GLU A 132 6.07 -25.98 10.67
C GLU A 132 5.19 -25.50 9.51
N GLN A 133 3.90 -25.27 9.75
CA GLN A 133 2.99 -24.72 8.74
C GLN A 133 3.42 -23.34 8.25
N VAL A 134 3.93 -22.49 9.16
CA VAL A 134 4.45 -21.16 8.80
C VAL A 134 5.73 -21.29 7.96
N TRP A 135 6.64 -22.15 8.36
CA TRP A 135 7.90 -22.36 7.64
C TRP A 135 7.71 -23.03 6.29
N ASP A 136 6.74 -23.93 6.16
CA ASP A 136 6.41 -24.61 4.89
C ASP A 136 5.99 -23.60 3.81
N LYS A 137 5.36 -22.49 4.18
CA LYS A 137 5.03 -21.41 3.23
C LYS A 137 6.28 -20.82 2.57
N LEU A 138 7.37 -20.66 3.32
CA LEU A 138 8.64 -20.19 2.76
C LEU A 138 9.38 -21.31 2.02
N ARG A 139 9.40 -22.55 2.56
CA ARG A 139 10.03 -23.71 1.88
C ARG A 139 9.43 -23.97 0.51
N ALA A 140 8.12 -23.84 0.36
CA ALA A 140 7.44 -24.00 -0.94
C ALA A 140 7.91 -23.00 -2.01
N ARG A 141 8.77 -22.04 -1.66
CA ARG A 141 9.28 -20.96 -2.52
C ARG A 141 10.81 -20.82 -2.44
N GLU A 142 11.52 -21.86 -2.00
CA GLU A 142 12.99 -21.82 -1.91
C GLU A 142 13.68 -21.59 -3.25
N ASP A 143 13.03 -21.99 -4.36
CA ASP A 143 13.49 -21.79 -5.72
C ASP A 143 13.24 -20.37 -6.27
N GLN A 144 12.47 -19.55 -5.55
CA GLN A 144 12.16 -18.18 -5.96
C GLN A 144 13.20 -17.18 -5.41
N SER A 145 13.47 -16.13 -6.17
CA SER A 145 14.37 -15.04 -5.76
C SER A 145 13.70 -14.05 -4.80
N LEU A 146 13.03 -14.56 -3.76
CA LEU A 146 12.38 -13.72 -2.76
C LEU A 146 13.38 -12.81 -2.06
N THR A 147 13.06 -11.53 -1.97
CA THR A 147 13.84 -10.53 -1.23
C THR A 147 13.25 -10.25 0.16
N GLU A 148 11.95 -10.53 0.38
CA GLU A 148 11.26 -10.16 1.62
C GLU A 148 10.22 -11.20 2.03
N VAL A 149 10.19 -11.53 3.32
CA VAL A 149 9.06 -12.15 4.00
C VAL A 149 8.40 -11.09 4.88
N HIS A 150 7.12 -10.83 4.64
CA HIS A 150 6.32 -9.86 5.39
C HIS A 150 5.34 -10.61 6.30
N VAL A 151 5.41 -10.36 7.61
CA VAL A 151 4.52 -11.01 8.60
C VAL A 151 3.76 -9.96 9.41
N VAL A 152 2.43 -10.04 9.37
CA VAL A 152 1.53 -9.26 10.20
C VAL A 152 0.44 -10.18 10.74
N ASN A 153 0.18 -10.14 12.02
CA ASN A 153 -0.74 -11.09 12.67
C ASN A 153 -1.87 -10.39 13.42
N GLY A 154 -2.89 -11.17 13.78
CA GLY A 154 -3.77 -10.83 14.87
C GLY A 154 -3.00 -10.78 16.20
N LEU A 155 -3.47 -9.96 17.14
CA LEU A 155 -2.92 -9.84 18.50
C LEU A 155 -3.42 -11.03 19.35
N HIS A 156 -2.71 -12.15 19.27
CA HIS A 156 -3.11 -13.41 19.88
C HIS A 156 -2.79 -13.43 21.40
N PRO A 157 -3.78 -13.61 22.29
CA PRO A 157 -3.55 -13.49 23.73
C PRO A 157 -2.78 -14.66 24.37
N ASP A 158 -2.80 -15.83 23.75
CA ASP A 158 -2.34 -17.07 24.39
C ASP A 158 -1.05 -17.65 23.79
N LEU A 159 -0.55 -17.11 22.67
CA LEU A 159 0.71 -17.58 22.11
C LEU A 159 1.88 -17.14 23.00
N PRO A 160 2.84 -18.03 23.32
CA PRO A 160 4.03 -17.63 24.06
C PRO A 160 4.96 -16.77 23.20
N PHE A 161 5.75 -15.86 23.82
CA PHE A 161 6.68 -15.01 23.07
C PHE A 161 7.70 -15.80 22.26
N ASP A 162 8.13 -16.97 22.77
CA ASP A 162 9.04 -17.87 22.07
C ASP A 162 8.51 -18.33 20.70
N TYR A 163 7.18 -18.40 20.51
CA TYR A 163 6.59 -18.69 19.20
C TYR A 163 7.05 -17.67 18.14
N TYR A 164 7.05 -16.38 18.48
CA TYR A 164 7.44 -15.32 17.56
C TYR A 164 8.97 -15.30 17.32
N LEU A 165 9.75 -15.59 18.35
CA LEU A 165 11.21 -15.73 18.24
C LEU A 165 11.58 -16.93 17.34
N ASP A 166 10.93 -18.07 17.55
CA ASP A 166 11.22 -19.27 16.77
C ASP A 166 10.73 -19.18 15.33
N LEU A 167 9.61 -18.46 15.10
CA LEU A 167 9.14 -18.12 13.76
C LEU A 167 10.25 -17.42 12.96
N LEU A 168 10.86 -16.37 13.51
CA LEU A 168 11.95 -15.64 12.87
C LEU A 168 13.20 -16.49 12.67
N ARG A 169 13.64 -17.19 13.74
CA ARG A 169 14.79 -18.10 13.68
C ARG A 169 14.62 -19.18 12.62
N GLY A 170 13.40 -19.71 12.47
CA GLY A 170 13.09 -20.71 11.47
C GLY A 170 13.21 -20.16 10.05
N PHE A 171 12.68 -18.99 9.79
CA PHE A 171 12.84 -18.33 8.48
C PHE A 171 14.32 -18.10 8.15
N LYS A 172 15.11 -17.60 9.10
CA LYS A 172 16.56 -17.40 8.88
C LYS A 172 17.35 -18.70 8.70
N ARG A 173 16.87 -19.82 9.27
CA ARG A 173 17.48 -21.15 8.99
C ARG A 173 17.16 -21.65 7.59
N ILE A 174 15.99 -21.36 7.06
CA ILE A 174 15.56 -21.75 5.69
C ILE A 174 16.24 -20.84 4.66
N ARG A 175 16.14 -19.53 4.84
CA ARG A 175 16.67 -18.51 3.94
C ARG A 175 17.36 -17.41 4.75
N ALA A 176 18.66 -17.55 4.98
CA ALA A 176 19.45 -16.59 5.75
C ALA A 176 19.51 -15.19 5.08
N ASP A 177 19.40 -15.17 3.76
CA ASP A 177 19.47 -13.99 2.91
C ASP A 177 18.17 -13.19 2.82
N VAL A 178 17.01 -13.80 3.12
CA VAL A 178 15.73 -13.12 3.01
C VAL A 178 15.53 -12.09 4.12
N HIS A 179 15.03 -10.91 3.77
CA HIS A 179 14.73 -9.85 4.72
C HIS A 179 13.39 -10.11 5.44
N LEU A 180 13.41 -10.13 6.77
CA LEU A 180 12.22 -10.34 7.60
C LEU A 180 11.63 -9.00 8.03
N LYS A 181 10.57 -8.56 7.35
CA LYS A 181 9.76 -7.41 7.70
C LYS A 181 8.53 -7.88 8.47
N CYS A 182 8.66 -7.96 9.78
CA CYS A 182 7.66 -8.61 10.62
C CYS A 182 7.21 -7.70 11.77
N PHE A 183 5.97 -7.93 12.21
CA PHE A 183 5.35 -7.34 13.39
C PHE A 183 5.24 -5.81 13.35
N THR A 184 4.05 -5.32 13.33
CA THR A 184 3.74 -3.87 13.37
C THR A 184 4.11 -3.27 14.74
N ALA A 185 4.22 -1.94 14.80
CA ALA A 185 4.40 -1.26 16.08
C ALA A 185 3.26 -1.58 17.08
N VAL A 186 2.06 -1.88 16.59
CA VAL A 186 0.93 -2.32 17.44
C VAL A 186 1.19 -3.71 18.03
N GLU A 187 1.77 -4.64 17.25
CA GLU A 187 2.17 -5.96 17.77
C GLU A 187 3.32 -5.83 18.78
N ILE A 188 4.29 -4.96 18.54
CA ILE A 188 5.39 -4.68 19.50
C ILE A 188 4.83 -4.16 20.83
N ALA A 189 3.90 -3.18 20.79
CA ALA A 189 3.24 -2.66 21.98
C ALA A 189 2.47 -3.76 22.73
N PHE A 190 1.74 -4.57 21.98
CA PHE A 190 0.97 -5.69 22.54
C PHE A 190 1.89 -6.73 23.20
N PHE A 191 2.99 -7.10 22.58
CA PHE A 191 3.96 -8.03 23.16
C PHE A 191 4.58 -7.45 24.43
N ALA A 192 4.94 -6.17 24.43
CA ALA A 192 5.49 -5.50 25.61
C ALA A 192 4.52 -5.57 26.79
N ASP A 193 3.26 -5.26 26.55
CA ASP A 193 2.21 -5.29 27.60
C ASP A 193 1.91 -6.73 28.07
N LEU A 194 1.78 -7.68 27.13
CA LEU A 194 1.42 -9.07 27.44
C LEU A 194 2.51 -9.80 28.22
N TYR A 195 3.78 -9.57 27.86
CA TYR A 195 4.90 -10.30 28.49
C TYR A 195 5.66 -9.48 29.54
N GLY A 196 5.15 -8.28 29.91
CA GLY A 196 5.73 -7.46 30.98
C GLY A 196 7.14 -6.95 30.67
N ARG A 197 7.39 -6.55 29.42
CA ARG A 197 8.67 -6.02 28.92
C ARG A 197 8.51 -4.60 28.39
N THR A 198 9.61 -3.90 28.18
CA THR A 198 9.60 -2.62 27.46
C THR A 198 9.53 -2.85 25.95
N ASP A 199 9.01 -1.87 25.17
CA ASP A 199 9.01 -1.91 23.71
C ASP A 199 10.43 -2.13 23.15
N GLU A 200 11.45 -1.51 23.74
CA GLU A 200 12.85 -1.69 23.37
C GLU A 200 13.37 -3.10 23.63
N GLN A 201 13.02 -3.72 24.77
CA GLN A 201 13.41 -5.10 25.05
C GLN A 201 12.79 -6.06 24.03
N ILE A 202 11.52 -5.90 23.70
CA ILE A 202 10.84 -6.70 22.65
C ILE A 202 11.58 -6.53 21.31
N LEU A 203 11.86 -5.31 20.89
CA LEU A 203 12.58 -5.05 19.64
C LEU A 203 13.96 -5.73 19.61
N ARG A 204 14.75 -5.59 20.68
CA ARG A 204 16.08 -6.19 20.76
C ARG A 204 16.05 -7.73 20.70
N GLU A 205 15.09 -8.35 21.37
CA GLU A 205 14.95 -9.81 21.36
C GLU A 205 14.49 -10.33 19.99
N LEU A 206 13.55 -9.65 19.34
CA LEU A 206 13.12 -9.96 17.98
C LEU A 206 14.26 -9.76 16.96
N MET A 207 15.04 -8.67 17.09
CA MET A 207 16.24 -8.45 16.25
C MET A 207 17.28 -9.57 16.44
N ALA A 208 17.53 -9.99 17.68
CA ALA A 208 18.43 -11.10 17.95
C ALA A 208 17.92 -12.43 17.38
N ALA A 209 16.62 -12.57 17.18
CA ALA A 209 15.98 -13.73 16.53
C ALA A 209 15.95 -13.63 14.99
N GLY A 210 16.29 -12.47 14.40
CA GLY A 210 16.36 -12.29 12.96
C GLY A 210 15.41 -11.26 12.37
N LEU A 211 14.70 -10.47 13.18
CA LEU A 211 13.88 -9.35 12.69
C LEU A 211 14.76 -8.28 12.05
N ASP A 212 14.48 -7.92 10.80
CA ASP A 212 15.28 -6.94 10.05
C ASP A 212 14.57 -5.56 9.95
N SER A 213 13.23 -5.51 9.87
CA SER A 213 12.49 -4.26 9.79
C SER A 213 11.04 -4.40 10.27
N LEU A 214 10.38 -3.25 10.55
CA LEU A 214 8.95 -3.21 10.87
C LEU A 214 8.12 -2.72 9.68
N PRO A 215 6.95 -3.34 9.41
CA PRO A 215 5.95 -2.78 8.53
C PRO A 215 5.27 -1.56 9.17
N GLY A 216 4.59 -0.75 8.34
CA GLY A 216 3.93 0.47 8.81
C GLY A 216 2.50 0.28 9.32
N GLY A 217 1.94 -0.93 9.25
CA GLY A 217 0.55 -1.19 9.64
C GLY A 217 0.24 -0.80 11.09
N GLY A 218 -1.05 -0.55 11.38
CA GLY A 218 -1.49 -0.13 12.71
C GLY A 218 -1.47 1.37 12.97
N ALA A 219 -0.88 2.18 12.08
CA ALA A 219 -0.93 3.63 12.13
C ALA A 219 -2.37 4.15 12.00
N GLU A 220 -3.13 3.58 11.12
CA GLU A 220 -4.47 3.99 10.67
C GLU A 220 -4.49 5.49 10.34
N VAL A 221 -5.08 6.33 11.19
CA VAL A 221 -4.94 7.78 11.19
C VAL A 221 -4.52 8.22 12.59
N PHE A 222 -3.57 9.14 12.71
CA PHE A 222 -3.03 9.56 14.01
C PHE A 222 -3.99 10.41 14.84
N ALA A 223 -5.04 10.96 14.23
CA ALA A 223 -6.05 11.73 14.94
C ALA A 223 -6.76 10.87 15.99
N GLU A 224 -6.70 11.31 17.26
CA GLU A 224 -7.27 10.59 18.39
C GLU A 224 -8.79 10.37 18.27
N ARG A 225 -9.51 11.32 17.67
CA ARG A 225 -10.93 11.19 17.35
C ARG A 225 -11.21 9.96 16.49
N VAL A 226 -10.40 9.75 15.47
CA VAL A 226 -10.53 8.63 14.55
C VAL A 226 -10.16 7.34 15.26
N ARG A 227 -8.98 7.28 15.90
CA ARG A 227 -8.48 6.06 16.59
C ARG A 227 -9.46 5.54 17.62
N ARG A 228 -9.96 6.40 18.50
CA ARG A 228 -10.99 6.03 19.51
C ARG A 228 -12.24 5.44 18.88
N LYS A 229 -12.59 5.86 17.67
CA LYS A 229 -13.79 5.37 16.99
C LYS A 229 -13.57 4.03 16.31
N ILE A 230 -12.43 3.82 15.62
CA ILE A 230 -12.25 2.67 14.73
C ILE A 230 -11.30 1.58 15.27
N CYS A 231 -10.41 1.90 16.21
CA CYS A 231 -9.39 0.96 16.71
C CYS A 231 -8.93 1.28 18.15
N HIS A 232 -9.86 1.50 19.06
CA HIS A 232 -9.61 1.91 20.44
C HIS A 232 -8.75 0.92 21.27
N ASP A 233 -8.71 -0.35 20.86
CA ASP A 233 -7.92 -1.41 21.52
C ASP A 233 -6.43 -1.41 21.11
N LYS A 234 -6.06 -0.61 20.12
CA LYS A 234 -4.66 -0.48 19.70
C LYS A 234 -3.93 0.57 20.55
N CYS A 235 -2.60 0.47 20.61
CA CYS A 235 -1.79 1.50 21.23
C CYS A 235 -2.07 2.89 20.61
N GLY A 236 -1.96 3.94 21.40
CA GLY A 236 -2.15 5.33 20.95
C GLY A 236 -1.07 5.78 19.98
N THR A 237 -1.31 6.91 19.32
CA THR A 237 -0.41 7.48 18.32
C THR A 237 1.00 7.73 18.85
N ASP A 238 1.12 8.31 20.03
CA ASP A 238 2.43 8.65 20.60
C ASP A 238 3.28 7.40 20.85
N ARG A 239 2.68 6.31 21.36
CA ARG A 239 3.40 5.04 21.55
C ARG A 239 3.76 4.39 20.21
N TYR A 240 2.86 4.44 19.21
CA TYR A 240 3.16 3.96 17.87
C TYR A 240 4.40 4.67 17.29
N LEU A 241 4.44 6.00 17.36
CA LEU A 241 5.57 6.80 16.87
C LEU A 241 6.84 6.55 17.68
N GLU A 242 6.74 6.40 19.01
CA GLU A 242 7.91 6.12 19.87
C GLU A 242 8.51 4.73 19.62
N ILE A 243 7.69 3.73 19.30
CA ILE A 243 8.20 2.40 18.89
C ILE A 243 8.99 2.51 17.59
N HIS A 244 8.49 3.24 16.60
CA HIS A 244 9.26 3.50 15.37
C HIS A 244 10.53 4.28 15.64
N ARG A 245 10.48 5.31 16.48
CA ARG A 245 11.67 6.07 16.93
C ARG A 245 12.71 5.16 17.57
N THR A 246 12.28 4.27 18.44
CA THR A 246 13.16 3.30 19.12
C THR A 246 13.74 2.33 18.11
N ALA A 247 12.95 1.77 17.19
CA ALA A 247 13.44 0.91 16.12
C ALA A 247 14.50 1.60 15.25
N HIS A 248 14.26 2.87 14.87
CA HIS A 248 15.22 3.66 14.10
C HIS A 248 16.53 3.89 14.86
N ARG A 249 16.48 4.20 16.18
CA ARG A 249 17.68 4.34 17.04
C ARG A 249 18.46 3.04 17.19
N LEU A 250 17.79 1.89 17.08
CA LEU A 250 18.41 0.57 17.04
C LEU A 250 18.99 0.22 15.67
N GLY A 251 18.92 1.11 14.69
CA GLY A 251 19.45 0.94 13.33
C GLY A 251 18.49 0.29 12.34
N MET A 252 17.26 0.03 12.76
CA MET A 252 16.24 -0.56 11.90
C MET A 252 15.64 0.47 10.95
N ARG A 253 15.31 0.07 9.71
CA ARG A 253 14.48 0.87 8.79
C ARG A 253 13.05 0.37 8.87
N THR A 254 12.08 1.27 8.73
CA THR A 254 10.67 0.93 8.83
C THR A 254 9.83 1.64 7.76
N ASN A 255 8.56 1.29 7.67
CA ASN A 255 7.58 2.01 6.86
C ASN A 255 6.55 2.69 7.77
N VAL A 256 5.79 3.62 7.21
CA VAL A 256 4.60 4.18 7.85
C VAL A 256 3.42 4.15 6.89
N THR A 257 2.23 3.83 7.38
CA THR A 257 1.00 3.75 6.58
C THR A 257 -0.01 4.80 7.00
N MET A 258 -1.00 5.07 6.17
CA MET A 258 -2.21 5.82 6.52
C MET A 258 -3.43 5.12 5.91
N LEU A 259 -4.39 4.71 6.73
CA LEU A 259 -5.68 4.20 6.24
C LEU A 259 -6.58 5.40 5.93
N TYR A 260 -7.02 5.53 4.67
CA TYR A 260 -7.84 6.66 4.23
C TYR A 260 -9.14 6.21 3.56
N GLY A 261 -10.10 7.16 3.46
CA GLY A 261 -11.37 6.96 2.76
C GLY A 261 -12.48 6.42 3.66
N HIS A 262 -12.44 6.70 4.98
CA HIS A 262 -13.47 6.25 5.92
C HIS A 262 -14.15 7.43 6.67
N ILE A 263 -13.69 7.80 7.89
CA ILE A 263 -14.33 8.85 8.72
C ILE A 263 -13.39 10.01 9.03
N GLU A 264 -12.16 9.94 8.58
CA GLU A 264 -11.17 10.98 8.74
C GLU A 264 -11.49 12.20 7.85
N THR A 265 -10.98 13.37 8.23
CA THR A 265 -11.03 14.60 7.44
C THR A 265 -9.72 14.82 6.68
N ASP A 266 -9.72 15.71 5.71
CA ASP A 266 -8.51 16.09 5.00
C ASP A 266 -7.47 16.73 5.92
N GLU A 267 -7.91 17.50 6.95
CA GLU A 267 -7.05 18.04 7.98
C GLU A 267 -6.35 16.91 8.78
N GLU A 268 -7.09 15.87 9.14
CA GLU A 268 -6.54 14.71 9.86
C GLU A 268 -5.58 13.88 8.99
N ARG A 269 -5.81 13.83 7.67
CA ARG A 269 -4.86 13.23 6.70
C ARG A 269 -3.55 14.03 6.64
N VAL A 270 -3.64 15.35 6.56
CA VAL A 270 -2.46 16.23 6.52
C VAL A 270 -1.71 16.20 7.85
N ASP A 271 -2.41 16.28 8.99
CA ASP A 271 -1.80 16.14 10.33
C ASP A 271 -1.03 14.81 10.46
N HIS A 272 -1.60 13.70 9.97
CA HIS A 272 -0.93 12.41 9.95
C HIS A 272 0.40 12.45 9.17
N MET A 273 0.38 13.04 7.97
CA MET A 273 1.59 13.20 7.15
C MET A 273 2.62 14.10 7.84
N LEU A 274 2.19 15.19 8.46
CA LEU A 274 3.07 16.12 9.19
C LEU A 274 3.74 15.45 10.40
N ARG A 275 3.03 14.63 11.16
CA ARG A 275 3.60 13.87 12.28
C ARG A 275 4.58 12.79 11.81
N ALA A 276 4.28 12.08 10.72
CA ALA A 276 5.20 11.13 10.11
C ALA A 276 6.48 11.84 9.62
N ARG A 277 6.32 13.01 8.97
CA ARG A 277 7.41 13.86 8.51
C ARG A 277 8.30 14.36 9.66
N ALA A 278 7.69 14.76 10.78
CA ALA A 278 8.43 15.22 11.96
C ALA A 278 9.28 14.09 12.57
N LEU A 279 8.74 12.86 12.64
CA LEU A 279 9.54 11.71 13.09
C LEU A 279 10.66 11.38 12.10
N GLN A 280 10.40 11.51 10.81
CA GLN A 280 11.43 11.31 9.77
C GLN A 280 12.54 12.37 9.86
N ASP A 281 12.22 13.64 10.17
CA ASP A 281 13.22 14.67 10.43
C ASP A 281 14.14 14.32 11.61
N ASP A 282 13.59 13.72 12.66
CA ASP A 282 14.33 13.34 13.86
C ASP A 282 15.21 12.08 13.63
N THR A 283 14.74 11.13 12.83
CA THR A 283 15.36 9.79 12.81
C THR A 283 15.84 9.33 11.43
N ALA A 284 15.33 9.88 10.35
CA ALA A 284 15.55 9.45 8.97
C ALA A 284 15.32 7.94 8.74
N GLY A 285 14.45 7.30 9.56
CA GLY A 285 14.31 5.85 9.59
C GLY A 285 13.20 5.28 8.71
N PHE A 286 12.20 6.09 8.30
CA PHE A 286 11.17 5.64 7.37
C PHE A 286 11.72 5.52 5.95
N GLN A 287 11.51 4.37 5.33
CA GLN A 287 11.86 4.13 3.92
C GLN A 287 10.74 4.57 2.99
N ALA A 288 9.49 4.21 3.33
CA ALA A 288 8.33 4.46 2.50
C ALA A 288 7.11 4.88 3.33
N PHE A 289 6.29 5.73 2.73
CA PHE A 289 4.92 6.01 3.15
C PHE A 289 3.95 5.27 2.23
N ILE A 290 2.94 4.63 2.83
CA ILE A 290 2.00 3.75 2.13
C ILE A 290 0.57 4.17 2.45
N PRO A 291 -0.10 4.95 1.60
CA PRO A 291 -1.54 5.16 1.71
C PRO A 291 -2.29 3.85 1.46
N LEU A 292 -3.16 3.47 2.38
CA LEU A 292 -3.97 2.25 2.34
C LEU A 292 -5.43 2.62 2.17
N ALA A 293 -6.03 2.25 1.05
CA ALA A 293 -7.43 2.50 0.77
C ALA A 293 -8.34 1.67 1.70
N PHE A 294 -9.32 2.29 2.32
CA PHE A 294 -10.32 1.58 3.11
C PHE A 294 -11.20 0.69 2.23
N HIS A 295 -11.40 -0.55 2.65
CA HIS A 295 -12.33 -1.50 2.03
C HIS A 295 -13.51 -1.75 2.98
N PRO A 296 -14.75 -1.48 2.56
CA PRO A 296 -15.92 -1.56 3.44
C PRO A 296 -16.48 -2.97 3.63
N ASP A 297 -16.14 -3.92 2.76
CA ASP A 297 -16.79 -5.22 2.76
C ASP A 297 -16.39 -6.07 3.97
N ASN A 298 -17.33 -6.88 4.46
CA ASN A 298 -17.13 -7.86 5.53
C ASN A 298 -16.67 -7.28 6.89
N ASN A 299 -16.88 -5.98 7.14
CA ASN A 299 -16.54 -5.34 8.41
C ASN A 299 -17.68 -4.47 8.97
N GLN A 300 -17.47 -3.88 10.15
CA GLN A 300 -18.51 -3.10 10.84
C GLN A 300 -18.77 -1.73 10.19
N MET A 301 -17.88 -1.27 9.31
CA MET A 301 -17.99 0.02 8.61
C MET A 301 -18.56 -0.12 7.19
N ARG A 302 -19.18 -1.25 6.85
CA ARG A 302 -19.73 -1.59 5.52
C ARG A 302 -20.77 -0.62 4.93
N LYS A 303 -21.23 0.34 5.73
CA LYS A 303 -22.16 1.39 5.24
C LYS A 303 -21.45 2.59 4.62
N LEU A 304 -20.14 2.70 4.81
CA LEU A 304 -19.34 3.73 4.17
C LEU A 304 -18.99 3.30 2.74
N PRO A 305 -18.92 4.24 1.80
CA PRO A 305 -18.42 3.93 0.46
C PRO A 305 -16.92 3.62 0.51
N ALA A 306 -16.44 2.83 -0.44
CA ALA A 306 -15.01 2.73 -0.71
C ALA A 306 -14.49 4.05 -1.33
N PRO A 307 -13.23 4.43 -1.10
CA PRO A 307 -12.64 5.58 -1.76
C PRO A 307 -12.64 5.40 -3.29
N THR A 308 -12.84 6.50 -4.00
CA THR A 308 -12.79 6.50 -5.47
C THR A 308 -11.36 6.51 -5.98
N ALA A 309 -11.15 6.13 -7.25
CA ALA A 309 -9.84 6.26 -7.89
C ALA A 309 -9.31 7.70 -7.87
N ALA A 310 -10.19 8.70 -8.07
CA ALA A 310 -9.79 10.12 -8.00
C ALA A 310 -9.30 10.51 -6.60
N GLU A 311 -9.97 10.06 -5.55
CA GLU A 311 -9.54 10.27 -4.16
C GLU A 311 -8.21 9.57 -3.89
N THR A 312 -8.07 8.31 -4.32
CA THR A 312 -6.84 7.54 -4.21
C THR A 312 -5.66 8.26 -4.86
N LEU A 313 -5.80 8.72 -6.09
CA LEU A 313 -4.77 9.45 -6.81
C LEU A 313 -4.40 10.76 -6.09
N ARG A 314 -5.40 11.49 -5.57
CA ARG A 314 -5.17 12.71 -4.79
C ARG A 314 -4.39 12.45 -3.52
N VAL A 315 -4.76 11.45 -2.74
CA VAL A 315 -4.07 11.10 -1.49
C VAL A 315 -2.59 10.76 -1.74
N HIS A 316 -2.29 9.99 -2.78
CA HIS A 316 -0.91 9.65 -3.14
C HIS A 316 -0.12 10.89 -3.60
N ALA A 317 -0.75 11.75 -4.42
CA ALA A 317 -0.13 12.99 -4.86
C ALA A 317 0.18 13.94 -3.70
N VAL A 318 -0.79 14.14 -2.79
CA VAL A 318 -0.59 14.98 -1.60
C VAL A 318 0.48 14.38 -0.70
N ALA A 319 0.49 13.05 -0.50
CA ALA A 319 1.54 12.39 0.28
C ALA A 319 2.95 12.66 -0.28
N ARG A 320 3.14 12.59 -1.61
CA ARG A 320 4.43 12.92 -2.25
C ARG A 320 4.86 14.37 -1.98
N LEU A 321 3.90 15.30 -2.04
CA LEU A 321 4.16 16.73 -1.87
C LEU A 321 4.43 17.11 -0.41
N MET A 322 3.71 16.50 0.54
CA MET A 322 3.82 16.79 1.97
C MET A 322 5.02 16.11 2.64
N LEU A 323 5.44 14.95 2.13
CA LEU A 323 6.50 14.11 2.72
C LEU A 323 7.82 14.30 1.96
N ASP A 324 8.34 15.52 2.01
CA ASP A 324 9.58 15.92 1.32
C ASP A 324 10.84 15.16 1.78
N ASN A 325 10.82 14.57 2.96
CA ASN A 325 11.92 13.82 3.57
C ASN A 325 11.74 12.29 3.55
N VAL A 326 10.60 11.78 3.04
CA VAL A 326 10.39 10.34 2.83
C VAL A 326 10.70 9.99 1.39
N ALA A 327 11.64 9.07 1.17
CA ALA A 327 12.15 8.76 -0.15
C ALA A 327 11.06 8.19 -1.08
N HIS A 328 10.28 7.25 -0.59
CA HIS A 328 9.36 6.48 -1.42
C HIS A 328 7.90 6.65 -1.01
N ILE A 329 7.02 6.86 -2.01
CA ILE A 329 5.57 6.77 -1.85
C ILE A 329 5.10 5.54 -2.62
N LYS A 330 4.49 4.62 -1.88
CA LYS A 330 4.12 3.32 -2.40
C LYS A 330 2.63 3.23 -2.69
N ALA A 331 2.25 2.74 -3.87
CA ALA A 331 0.89 2.29 -4.14
C ALA A 331 0.79 0.79 -3.91
N PHE A 332 0.14 0.38 -2.82
CA PHE A 332 -0.16 -1.02 -2.54
C PHE A 332 -1.31 -1.48 -3.43
N TRP A 333 -0.99 -2.14 -4.54
CA TRP A 333 -1.95 -2.48 -5.60
C TRP A 333 -3.12 -3.37 -5.14
N ILE A 334 -2.95 -4.17 -4.09
CA ILE A 334 -4.05 -4.93 -3.48
C ILE A 334 -5.13 -3.99 -2.94
N ALA A 335 -4.71 -2.92 -2.25
CA ALA A 335 -5.64 -1.97 -1.64
C ALA A 335 -6.25 -0.99 -2.64
N THR A 336 -5.49 -0.58 -3.67
CA THR A 336 -5.89 0.49 -4.59
C THR A 336 -6.52 -0.01 -5.90
N GLY A 337 -6.37 -1.30 -6.21
CA GLY A 337 -6.60 -1.86 -7.54
C GLY A 337 -5.39 -1.65 -8.46
N VAL A 338 -5.15 -2.62 -9.35
CA VAL A 338 -3.97 -2.65 -10.22
C VAL A 338 -3.93 -1.43 -11.15
N GLU A 339 -5.06 -1.10 -11.77
CA GLU A 339 -5.18 0.01 -12.73
C GLU A 339 -4.98 1.37 -12.06
N THR A 340 -5.49 1.53 -10.84
CA THR A 340 -5.31 2.76 -10.06
C THR A 340 -3.85 2.88 -9.59
N ALA A 341 -3.23 1.79 -9.13
CA ALA A 341 -1.82 1.77 -8.75
C ALA A 341 -0.92 2.14 -9.93
N GLN A 342 -1.17 1.58 -11.12
CA GLN A 342 -0.45 1.95 -12.34
C GLN A 342 -0.60 3.44 -12.67
N THR A 343 -1.83 3.97 -12.61
CA THR A 343 -2.11 5.37 -12.89
C THR A 343 -1.43 6.29 -11.87
N ALA A 344 -1.32 5.87 -10.61
CA ALA A 344 -0.68 6.62 -9.53
C ALA A 344 0.82 6.88 -9.77
N LEU A 345 1.47 6.14 -10.68
CA LEU A 345 2.85 6.41 -11.13
C LEU A 345 3.02 7.80 -11.77
N TRP A 346 1.94 8.41 -12.22
CA TRP A 346 1.88 9.79 -12.70
C TRP A 346 1.38 10.79 -11.64
N PHE A 347 1.10 10.30 -10.42
CA PHE A 347 0.61 11.06 -9.28
C PHE A 347 1.56 10.96 -8.07
N GLY A 348 2.86 10.91 -8.32
CA GLY A 348 3.89 10.99 -7.28
C GLY A 348 4.34 9.64 -6.71
N VAL A 349 3.71 8.53 -7.08
CA VAL A 349 4.11 7.18 -6.69
C VAL A 349 5.38 6.74 -7.45
N ASP A 350 6.27 6.07 -6.75
CA ASP A 350 7.50 5.51 -7.30
C ASP A 350 7.71 4.02 -6.97
N ASP A 351 6.78 3.40 -6.20
CA ASP A 351 6.90 1.98 -5.81
C ASP A 351 5.52 1.29 -5.86
N LEU A 352 5.44 0.13 -6.53
CA LEU A 352 4.22 -0.68 -6.64
C LEU A 352 4.12 -1.82 -5.62
N ASP A 353 4.91 -1.77 -4.53
CA ASP A 353 5.09 -2.85 -3.56
C ASP A 353 5.85 -4.03 -4.18
N GLY A 354 5.19 -5.14 -4.40
CA GLY A 354 5.84 -6.32 -4.94
C GLY A 354 4.85 -7.37 -5.42
N THR A 355 5.30 -8.61 -5.51
CA THR A 355 4.48 -9.75 -5.96
C THR A 355 3.34 -10.05 -5.02
N VAL A 356 3.49 -9.76 -3.73
CA VAL A 356 2.46 -9.84 -2.67
C VAL A 356 1.74 -11.19 -2.67
N GLN A 357 2.49 -12.28 -2.67
CA GLN A 357 1.91 -13.63 -2.62
C GLN A 357 1.23 -13.87 -1.27
N GLU A 358 0.08 -14.54 -1.28
CA GLU A 358 -0.70 -15.00 -0.11
C GLU A 358 -1.28 -13.89 0.80
N GLU A 359 -1.50 -12.68 0.33
CA GLU A 359 -2.15 -11.63 1.11
C GLU A 359 -3.62 -11.99 1.41
N GLN A 360 -4.03 -11.97 2.68
CA GLN A 360 -5.39 -12.32 3.10
C GLN A 360 -6.18 -11.14 3.67
N ILE A 361 -5.52 -10.15 4.26
CA ILE A 361 -6.17 -9.09 5.03
C ILE A 361 -7.11 -8.26 4.15
N TYR A 362 -6.65 -7.82 2.99
CA TYR A 362 -7.45 -7.05 2.05
C TYR A 362 -8.44 -7.91 1.27
N HIS A 363 -8.05 -9.14 0.89
CA HIS A 363 -8.96 -10.05 0.21
C HIS A 363 -10.16 -10.43 1.10
N MET A 364 -9.97 -10.63 2.40
CA MET A 364 -11.06 -10.81 3.35
C MET A 364 -11.94 -9.57 3.51
N ALA A 365 -11.39 -8.39 3.30
CA ALA A 365 -12.15 -7.12 3.28
C ALA A 365 -12.79 -6.80 1.92
N GLY A 366 -12.77 -7.74 0.98
CA GLY A 366 -13.47 -7.63 -0.30
C GLY A 366 -12.62 -7.11 -1.46
N ALA A 367 -11.29 -7.06 -1.34
CA ALA A 367 -10.43 -6.77 -2.48
C ALA A 367 -10.62 -7.82 -3.59
N ARG A 368 -10.72 -7.35 -4.84
CA ARG A 368 -10.97 -8.19 -6.03
C ARG A 368 -9.75 -8.26 -6.94
N THR A 369 -8.62 -7.85 -6.44
CA THR A 369 -7.35 -7.92 -7.16
C THR A 369 -6.88 -9.37 -7.28
N PRO A 370 -5.95 -9.69 -8.21
CA PRO A 370 -5.29 -10.99 -8.24
C PRO A 370 -4.65 -11.32 -6.89
N GLU A 371 -4.52 -12.62 -6.58
CA GLU A 371 -3.81 -13.07 -5.37
C GLU A 371 -2.29 -12.85 -5.44
N VAL A 372 -1.76 -12.70 -6.66
CA VAL A 372 -0.34 -12.48 -6.94
C VAL A 372 -0.17 -11.75 -8.27
N LEU A 373 0.80 -10.84 -8.34
CA LEU A 373 1.38 -10.37 -9.59
C LEU A 373 2.80 -10.93 -9.71
N THR A 374 3.13 -11.47 -10.88
CA THR A 374 4.51 -11.89 -11.16
C THR A 374 5.41 -10.67 -11.35
N THR A 375 6.73 -10.85 -11.24
CA THR A 375 7.72 -9.81 -11.57
C THR A 375 7.57 -9.31 -13.01
N ASP A 376 7.20 -10.19 -13.94
CA ASP A 376 6.92 -9.82 -15.34
C ASP A 376 5.65 -8.98 -15.46
N ASP A 377 4.58 -9.30 -14.73
CA ASP A 377 3.35 -8.51 -14.72
C ASP A 377 3.60 -7.09 -14.20
N ILE A 378 4.32 -6.98 -13.08
CA ILE A 378 4.67 -5.68 -12.49
C ILE A 378 5.57 -4.88 -13.44
N SER A 379 6.60 -5.53 -14.00
CA SER A 379 7.49 -4.89 -14.99
C SER A 379 6.72 -4.40 -16.21
N ARG A 380 5.75 -5.18 -16.71
CA ARG A 380 4.87 -4.78 -17.82
C ARG A 380 4.00 -3.59 -17.46
N LEU A 381 3.40 -3.58 -16.25
CA LEU A 381 2.61 -2.45 -15.77
C LEU A 381 3.45 -1.17 -15.72
N ILE A 382 4.65 -1.24 -15.19
CA ILE A 382 5.58 -0.09 -15.09
C ILE A 382 5.99 0.42 -16.46
N ARG A 383 6.41 -0.48 -17.38
CA ARG A 383 6.80 -0.09 -18.77
C ARG A 383 5.64 0.52 -19.54
N THR A 384 4.43 -0.04 -19.44
CA THR A 384 3.26 0.50 -20.14
C THR A 384 2.78 1.82 -19.58
N ALA A 385 3.18 2.17 -18.34
CA ALA A 385 3.03 3.51 -17.79
C ALA A 385 4.15 4.48 -18.23
N GLY A 386 5.09 4.06 -19.10
CA GLY A 386 6.22 4.89 -19.54
C GLY A 386 7.31 5.07 -18.49
N ARG A 387 7.47 4.09 -17.58
CA ARG A 387 8.46 4.11 -16.50
C ARG A 387 9.46 2.95 -16.65
N VAL A 388 10.59 3.04 -15.95
CA VAL A 388 11.64 2.01 -15.94
C VAL A 388 11.46 1.12 -14.70
N PRO A 389 11.16 -0.18 -14.86
CA PRO A 389 11.00 -1.08 -13.74
C PRO A 389 12.34 -1.44 -13.09
N VAL A 390 12.41 -1.29 -11.77
CA VAL A 390 13.58 -1.59 -10.96
C VAL A 390 13.15 -2.56 -9.84
N GLU A 391 13.60 -3.80 -9.94
CA GLU A 391 13.46 -4.75 -8.84
C GLU A 391 14.47 -4.42 -7.76
N ARG A 392 14.00 -4.31 -6.52
CA ARG A 392 14.78 -3.94 -5.34
C ARG A 392 14.66 -4.96 -4.23
N ASP A 393 15.62 -4.94 -3.30
CA ASP A 393 15.43 -5.57 -1.99
C ASP A 393 14.58 -4.70 -1.06
N THR A 394 14.39 -5.13 0.18
CA THR A 394 13.61 -4.38 1.18
C THR A 394 14.23 -3.04 1.55
N LEU A 395 15.54 -2.90 1.46
CA LEU A 395 16.29 -1.68 1.79
C LEU A 395 16.50 -0.75 0.59
N TYR A 396 15.81 -1.01 -0.52
CA TYR A 396 15.89 -0.28 -1.78
C TYR A 396 17.26 -0.39 -2.50
N ASN A 397 18.05 -1.42 -2.19
CA ASN A 397 19.17 -1.76 -3.05
C ASN A 397 18.64 -2.38 -4.34
N VAL A 398 19.19 -1.95 -5.47
CA VAL A 398 18.78 -2.47 -6.79
C VAL A 398 19.23 -3.92 -6.93
N VAL A 399 18.29 -4.81 -7.19
CA VAL A 399 18.55 -6.23 -7.51
C VAL A 399 18.73 -6.38 -9.01
N THR A 400 17.78 -5.85 -9.79
CA THR A 400 17.88 -5.82 -11.25
C THR A 400 17.06 -4.68 -11.85
N THR A 401 17.42 -4.25 -13.05
CA THR A 401 16.64 -3.29 -13.86
C THR A 401 16.14 -4.02 -15.10
N HIS A 402 14.83 -3.96 -15.33
CA HIS A 402 14.18 -4.70 -16.41
C HIS A 402 13.96 -3.88 -17.67
#